data_5a25f39abb60e754f85fbf9eec58da61
#
_entry.id   5a25f39abb60e754f85fbf9eec58da61
#
_cell.length_a   1.000
_cell.length_b   1.000
_cell.length_c   1.000
_cell.angle_alpha   90.00
_cell.angle_beta   90.00
_cell.angle_gamma   90.00
#
_symmetry.space_group_name_H-M   'P 1'
#
loop_
_entity.id
_entity.type
_entity.pdbx_description
1 polymer ?
#
loop_
_entity_poly.entity_id
_entity_poly.type
_entity_poly.pdbx_seq_one_letter_code
_entity_poly.pdbx_strand_id
1 'polypeptide(L)'
;MGDIKFGTDGWRAVISDNFTFKNVEIVAQAMADFIKSRKEPIYKKGKIVIGYDTRFLSDKYAEIMACVLAANGIKVVLSDKPSPTPAVCVYIRDKKLTGGIMITASHNPPQYNGIKYKGFFAGSAGSDIIDAIELRLHKKTVKKMLFDEALKKKKVIIEDIVKVQLDCVKKYANMKQLKNSKLKVLVDSMNGTGGRYFDQILKNTNIKLDYMYVDDNPWFHGRAPEPNEKHLTELMRGMKRGKYDLGVATDGDADRLAIVDEKGNVLSGHKLMTLLLVHFLRHRKLKGGVVQTICGTGLIT
;
A
#
# COMPACT_ATOMS: atom_id res chain seq x y z
N MET A 1 10.70 -18.04 -20.56
CA MET A 1 10.63 -17.14 -19.40
C MET A 1 9.70 -16.00 -19.79
N GLY A 2 8.63 -15.76 -19.04
CA GLY A 2 7.70 -14.67 -19.31
C GLY A 2 8.41 -13.31 -19.17
N ASP A 3 7.96 -12.35 -19.96
CA ASP A 3 8.57 -11.03 -20.03
C ASP A 3 8.25 -10.22 -18.76
N ILE A 4 9.26 -9.72 -18.05
CA ILE A 4 9.08 -8.85 -16.90
C ILE A 4 8.85 -7.43 -17.42
N LYS A 5 7.58 -6.98 -17.41
CA LYS A 5 7.21 -5.66 -17.90
C LYS A 5 6.43 -4.89 -16.83
N PHE A 6 6.91 -3.70 -16.49
CA PHE A 6 6.24 -2.82 -15.54
C PHE A 6 5.10 -2.07 -16.24
N GLY A 7 3.97 -1.98 -15.55
CA GLY A 7 2.87 -1.09 -15.91
C GLY A 7 2.99 0.26 -15.19
N THR A 8 1.89 1.02 -15.19
CA THR A 8 1.83 2.38 -14.59
C THR A 8 2.10 2.42 -13.07
N ASP A 9 1.87 1.32 -12.33
CA ASP A 9 2.09 1.24 -10.88
C ASP A 9 2.70 -0.12 -10.49
N GLY A 10 3.80 -0.49 -11.12
CA GLY A 10 4.57 -1.68 -10.81
C GLY A 10 4.44 -2.82 -11.81
N TRP A 11 5.17 -3.91 -11.55
CA TRP A 11 5.07 -5.18 -12.27
C TRP A 11 4.12 -6.12 -11.54
N ARG A 12 3.16 -6.72 -12.25
CA ARG A 12 2.20 -7.67 -11.71
C ARG A 12 2.12 -8.89 -12.61
N ALA A 13 2.09 -10.08 -12.01
CA ALA A 13 1.98 -11.33 -12.77
C ALA A 13 1.30 -12.42 -11.93
N VAL A 14 0.93 -13.52 -12.57
CA VAL A 14 0.34 -14.69 -11.93
C VAL A 14 1.41 -15.41 -11.12
N ILE A 15 1.10 -15.74 -9.87
CA ILE A 15 1.99 -16.47 -8.94
C ILE A 15 2.28 -17.85 -9.54
N SER A 16 3.53 -18.27 -9.46
CA SER A 16 4.07 -19.53 -9.99
C SER A 16 4.14 -19.63 -11.53
N ASP A 17 3.52 -18.72 -12.27
CA ASP A 17 3.70 -18.61 -13.71
C ASP A 17 4.86 -17.64 -14.02
N ASN A 18 4.60 -16.34 -13.99
CA ASN A 18 5.63 -15.32 -14.21
C ASN A 18 6.06 -14.62 -12.89
N PHE A 19 5.20 -14.52 -11.88
CA PHE A 19 5.59 -14.02 -10.56
C PHE A 19 6.23 -15.15 -9.74
N THR A 20 7.51 -15.40 -10.03
CA THR A 20 8.31 -16.45 -9.40
C THR A 20 9.40 -15.87 -8.52
N PHE A 21 9.93 -16.64 -7.57
CA PHE A 21 11.08 -16.23 -6.75
C PHE A 21 12.26 -15.79 -7.62
N LYS A 22 12.55 -16.54 -8.70
CA LYS A 22 13.62 -16.20 -9.63
C LYS A 22 13.44 -14.85 -10.32
N ASN A 23 12.23 -14.56 -10.77
CA ASN A 23 11.93 -13.27 -11.42
C ASN A 23 11.96 -12.11 -10.41
N VAL A 24 11.51 -12.34 -9.17
CA VAL A 24 11.63 -11.37 -8.07
C VAL A 24 13.11 -11.08 -7.76
N GLU A 25 13.98 -12.08 -7.76
CA GLU A 25 15.45 -11.89 -7.61
C GLU A 25 16.02 -11.02 -8.73
N ILE A 26 15.61 -11.24 -9.97
CA ILE A 26 16.04 -10.46 -11.15
C ILE A 26 15.60 -9.00 -11.02
N VAL A 27 14.34 -8.77 -10.64
CA VAL A 27 13.81 -7.42 -10.41
C VAL A 27 14.56 -6.73 -9.26
N ALA A 28 14.82 -7.45 -8.17
CA ALA A 28 15.58 -6.93 -7.04
C ALA A 28 17.00 -6.52 -7.42
N GLN A 29 17.68 -7.33 -8.26
CA GLN A 29 19.01 -6.99 -8.77
C GLN A 29 18.96 -5.76 -9.66
N ALA A 30 17.98 -5.66 -10.57
CA ALA A 30 17.81 -4.50 -11.43
C ALA A 30 17.57 -3.21 -10.61
N MET A 31 16.74 -3.27 -9.58
CA MET A 31 16.51 -2.16 -8.64
C MET A 31 17.78 -1.78 -7.87
N ALA A 32 18.56 -2.77 -7.40
CA ALA A 32 19.83 -2.51 -6.74
C ALA A 32 20.82 -1.79 -7.67
N ASP A 33 20.93 -2.24 -8.91
CA ASP A 33 21.80 -1.63 -9.92
C ASP A 33 21.33 -0.22 -10.30
N PHE A 34 20.01 0.00 -10.39
CA PHE A 34 19.44 1.33 -10.57
C PHE A 34 19.86 2.26 -9.43
N ILE A 35 19.59 1.89 -8.19
CA ILE A 35 19.92 2.70 -7.01
C ILE A 35 21.41 3.06 -6.99
N LYS A 36 22.28 2.10 -7.24
CA LYS A 36 23.73 2.30 -7.23
C LYS A 36 24.25 3.15 -8.39
N SER A 37 23.53 3.22 -9.50
CA SER A 37 23.91 4.04 -10.65
C SER A 37 23.57 5.53 -10.49
N ARG A 38 22.74 5.86 -9.51
CA ARG A 38 22.27 7.23 -9.29
C ARG A 38 23.32 8.07 -8.54
N LYS A 39 23.50 9.32 -8.97
CA LYS A 39 24.50 10.24 -8.41
C LYS A 39 23.93 11.17 -7.34
N GLU A 40 22.63 11.35 -7.30
CA GLU A 40 21.96 12.25 -6.37
C GLU A 40 22.21 11.84 -4.90
N PRO A 41 22.45 12.80 -4.00
CA PRO A 41 22.85 12.53 -2.62
C PRO A 41 21.91 11.59 -1.85
N ILE A 42 20.61 11.63 -2.16
CA ILE A 42 19.61 10.77 -1.52
C ILE A 42 19.86 9.28 -1.82
N TYR A 43 20.33 8.94 -3.03
CA TYR A 43 20.62 7.56 -3.40
C TYR A 43 21.91 7.03 -2.74
N LYS A 44 22.85 7.92 -2.38
CA LYS A 44 24.07 7.52 -1.65
C LYS A 44 23.78 6.97 -0.26
N LYS A 45 22.62 7.26 0.33
CA LYS A 45 22.19 6.68 1.61
C LYS A 45 22.01 5.17 1.52
N GLY A 46 21.63 4.65 0.35
CA GLY A 46 21.45 3.22 0.11
C GLY A 46 20.54 2.53 1.13
N LYS A 47 19.42 3.14 1.51
CA LYS A 47 18.46 2.58 2.47
C LYS A 47 17.05 2.55 1.88
N ILE A 48 16.44 1.36 1.85
CA ILE A 48 15.13 1.07 1.29
C ILE A 48 14.21 0.51 2.38
N VAL A 49 12.91 0.84 2.33
CA VAL A 49 11.88 0.13 3.09
C VAL A 49 11.14 -0.85 2.19
N ILE A 50 10.79 -2.02 2.71
CA ILE A 50 9.95 -3.02 2.02
C ILE A 50 8.73 -3.31 2.87
N GLY A 51 7.55 -3.08 2.29
CA GLY A 51 6.27 -3.54 2.80
C GLY A 51 5.70 -4.67 1.93
N TYR A 52 4.71 -5.36 2.44
CA TYR A 52 4.00 -6.43 1.72
C TYR A 52 2.55 -6.51 2.16
N ASP A 53 1.66 -6.97 1.27
CA ASP A 53 0.26 -7.16 1.55
C ASP A 53 -0.06 -8.60 2.05
N THR A 54 -1.35 -8.93 2.11
CA THR A 54 -1.85 -10.22 2.61
C THR A 54 -1.89 -11.34 1.57
N ARG A 55 -1.41 -11.11 0.35
CA ARG A 55 -1.40 -12.09 -0.74
C ARG A 55 -0.49 -13.26 -0.43
N PHE A 56 -0.78 -14.38 -1.07
CA PHE A 56 0.01 -15.61 -0.92
C PHE A 56 1.49 -15.35 -1.18
N LEU A 57 2.34 -15.74 -0.24
CA LEU A 57 3.80 -15.60 -0.27
C LEU A 57 4.33 -14.16 -0.35
N SER A 58 3.52 -13.12 -0.11
CA SER A 58 4.00 -11.72 -0.16
C SER A 58 5.16 -11.47 0.81
N ASP A 59 5.12 -12.06 2.01
CA ASP A 59 6.20 -12.03 2.99
C ASP A 59 7.49 -12.69 2.46
N LYS A 60 7.38 -13.83 1.80
CA LYS A 60 8.54 -14.55 1.24
C LYS A 60 9.15 -13.83 0.05
N TYR A 61 8.35 -13.23 -0.80
CA TYR A 61 8.86 -12.37 -1.86
C TYR A 61 9.55 -11.12 -1.31
N ALA A 62 9.03 -10.54 -0.23
CA ALA A 62 9.66 -9.40 0.46
C ALA A 62 11.01 -9.79 1.10
N GLU A 63 11.11 -10.97 1.75
CA GLU A 63 12.37 -11.50 2.28
C GLU A 63 13.43 -11.69 1.18
N ILE A 64 13.06 -12.29 0.04
CA ILE A 64 13.98 -12.50 -1.09
C ILE A 64 14.44 -11.17 -1.66
N MET A 65 13.54 -10.23 -1.85
CA MET A 65 13.87 -8.88 -2.29
C MET A 65 14.90 -8.23 -1.34
N ALA A 66 14.67 -8.35 -0.03
CA ALA A 66 15.59 -7.84 0.99
C ALA A 66 16.97 -8.50 0.93
N CYS A 67 17.03 -9.83 0.71
CA CYS A 67 18.28 -10.59 0.59
C CYS A 67 19.15 -10.13 -0.60
N VAL A 68 18.52 -9.88 -1.74
CA VAL A 68 19.24 -9.41 -2.94
C VAL A 68 19.72 -7.96 -2.75
N LEU A 69 18.87 -7.07 -2.25
CA LEU A 69 19.27 -5.69 -1.98
C LEU A 69 20.41 -5.61 -0.97
N ALA A 70 20.32 -6.37 0.12
CA ALA A 70 21.34 -6.44 1.16
C ALA A 70 22.70 -6.95 0.63
N ALA A 71 22.69 -7.97 -0.23
CA ALA A 71 23.89 -8.51 -0.88
C ALA A 71 24.55 -7.47 -1.81
N ASN A 72 23.77 -6.55 -2.35
CA ASN A 72 24.23 -5.43 -3.17
C ASN A 72 24.64 -4.19 -2.36
N GLY A 73 24.70 -4.28 -1.02
CA GLY A 73 25.14 -3.20 -0.14
C GLY A 73 24.07 -2.18 0.23
N ILE A 74 22.80 -2.44 -0.12
CA ILE A 74 21.67 -1.57 0.22
C ILE A 74 21.10 -2.02 1.56
N LYS A 75 20.95 -1.10 2.51
CA LYS A 75 20.31 -1.38 3.80
C LYS A 75 18.80 -1.47 3.62
N VAL A 76 18.17 -2.45 4.22
CA VAL A 76 16.73 -2.69 4.09
C VAL A 76 16.05 -2.61 5.45
N VAL A 77 14.94 -1.89 5.50
CA VAL A 77 13.93 -1.99 6.56
C VAL A 77 12.81 -2.86 6.01
N LEU A 78 12.58 -4.01 6.59
CA LEU A 78 11.49 -4.92 6.22
C LEU A 78 10.35 -4.78 7.23
N SER A 79 9.12 -4.67 6.74
CA SER A 79 7.94 -4.65 7.61
C SER A 79 7.82 -5.95 8.40
N ASP A 80 7.49 -5.86 9.70
CA ASP A 80 7.26 -7.01 10.59
C ASP A 80 5.92 -7.71 10.33
N LYS A 81 5.03 -7.09 9.54
CA LYS A 81 3.67 -7.57 9.28
C LYS A 81 3.13 -7.02 7.96
N PRO A 82 2.03 -7.58 7.42
CA PRO A 82 1.33 -7.00 6.28
C PRO A 82 1.03 -5.53 6.51
N SER A 83 1.39 -4.70 5.56
CA SER A 83 1.33 -3.24 5.68
C SER A 83 0.65 -2.60 4.49
N PRO A 84 -0.13 -1.52 4.69
CA PRO A 84 -0.70 -0.73 3.60
C PRO A 84 0.39 -0.08 2.74
N THR A 85 0.15 0.07 1.45
CA THR A 85 1.05 0.85 0.57
C THR A 85 1.34 2.27 1.10
N PRO A 86 0.35 3.02 1.64
CA PRO A 86 0.62 4.30 2.28
C PRO A 86 1.62 4.24 3.45
N ALA A 87 1.73 3.11 4.18
CA ALA A 87 2.73 2.98 5.26
C ALA A 87 4.16 3.05 4.71
N VAL A 88 4.42 2.38 3.58
CA VAL A 88 5.70 2.46 2.88
C VAL A 88 6.01 3.91 2.48
N CYS A 89 5.03 4.63 1.91
CA CYS A 89 5.20 6.01 1.49
C CYS A 89 5.48 6.95 2.67
N VAL A 90 4.70 6.86 3.74
CA VAL A 90 4.89 7.69 4.95
C VAL A 90 6.25 7.40 5.58
N TYR A 91 6.65 6.11 5.64
CA TYR A 91 7.93 5.71 6.19
C TYR A 91 9.12 6.27 5.37
N ILE A 92 9.05 6.24 4.02
CA ILE A 92 10.06 6.86 3.15
C ILE A 92 10.21 8.34 3.48
N ARG A 93 9.10 9.08 3.53
CA ARG A 93 9.08 10.52 3.78
C ARG A 93 9.69 10.86 5.14
N ASP A 94 9.20 10.23 6.21
CA ASP A 94 9.55 10.58 7.57
C ASP A 94 10.98 10.17 7.95
N LYS A 95 11.46 9.06 7.39
CA LYS A 95 12.83 8.58 7.57
C LYS A 95 13.81 9.06 6.49
N LYS A 96 13.32 9.81 5.50
CA LYS A 96 14.11 10.35 4.37
C LYS A 96 14.95 9.27 3.70
N LEU A 97 14.28 8.17 3.29
CA LEU A 97 14.92 7.03 2.66
C LEU A 97 15.17 7.26 1.16
N THR A 98 16.01 6.42 0.58
CA THR A 98 16.29 6.36 -0.87
C THR A 98 15.05 6.01 -1.68
N GLY A 99 14.14 5.24 -1.11
CA GLY A 99 12.88 4.81 -1.71
C GLY A 99 12.29 3.65 -0.92
N GLY A 100 11.30 3.00 -1.52
CA GLY A 100 10.65 1.83 -0.95
C GLY A 100 10.10 0.88 -2.00
N ILE A 101 9.76 -0.29 -1.55
CA ILE A 101 9.18 -1.35 -2.37
C ILE A 101 7.93 -1.86 -1.65
N MET A 102 6.87 -2.08 -2.41
CA MET A 102 5.68 -2.75 -1.92
C MET A 102 5.44 -4.02 -2.71
N ILE A 103 5.35 -5.15 -2.01
CA ILE A 103 4.98 -6.44 -2.61
C ILE A 103 3.46 -6.55 -2.55
N THR A 104 2.83 -6.37 -3.70
CA THR A 104 1.36 -6.34 -3.84
C THR A 104 0.95 -6.34 -5.31
N ALA A 105 -0.21 -6.92 -5.60
CA ALA A 105 -0.92 -6.69 -6.85
C ALA A 105 -2.17 -5.80 -6.66
N SER A 106 -2.26 -5.04 -5.54
CA SER A 106 -3.35 -4.10 -5.23
C SER A 106 -4.72 -4.77 -5.32
N HIS A 107 -5.54 -4.37 -6.28
CA HIS A 107 -6.90 -4.87 -6.50
C HIS A 107 -7.01 -6.07 -7.46
N ASN A 108 -5.90 -6.58 -7.99
CA ASN A 108 -5.95 -7.74 -8.89
C ASN A 108 -6.51 -8.98 -8.17
N PRO A 109 -7.07 -9.95 -8.92
CA PRO A 109 -7.50 -11.23 -8.37
C PRO A 109 -6.42 -11.96 -7.54
N PRO A 110 -6.81 -12.93 -6.67
CA PRO A 110 -5.91 -13.54 -5.69
C PRO A 110 -4.70 -14.26 -6.30
N GLN A 111 -4.82 -14.79 -7.51
CA GLN A 111 -3.73 -15.48 -8.19
C GLN A 111 -2.57 -14.57 -8.63
N TYR A 112 -2.72 -13.24 -8.53
CA TYR A 112 -1.67 -12.28 -8.87
C TYR A 112 -0.87 -11.86 -7.64
N ASN A 113 0.41 -11.57 -7.85
CA ASN A 113 1.22 -10.74 -6.95
C ASN A 113 2.01 -9.72 -7.78
N GLY A 114 2.73 -8.81 -7.14
CA GLY A 114 3.44 -7.74 -7.85
C GLY A 114 4.46 -7.01 -7.01
N ILE A 115 5.18 -6.10 -7.65
CA ILE A 115 6.20 -5.24 -7.04
C ILE A 115 5.97 -3.81 -7.50
N LYS A 116 5.73 -2.90 -6.55
CA LYS A 116 5.68 -1.45 -6.79
C LYS A 116 6.96 -0.81 -6.25
N TYR A 117 7.64 0.02 -7.06
CA TYR A 117 8.74 0.86 -6.58
C TYR A 117 8.20 2.24 -6.21
N LYS A 118 8.51 2.69 -5.00
CA LYS A 118 8.18 4.04 -4.49
C LYS A 118 9.46 4.87 -4.40
N GLY A 119 9.46 6.03 -5.05
CA GLY A 119 10.61 6.93 -5.07
C GLY A 119 10.89 7.59 -3.72
N PHE A 120 12.03 8.22 -3.58
CA PHE A 120 12.41 8.97 -2.37
C PHE A 120 11.43 10.12 -2.05
N PHE A 121 10.65 10.55 -3.02
CA PHE A 121 9.58 11.54 -2.88
C PHE A 121 8.27 10.94 -2.32
N ALA A 122 8.31 9.67 -1.85
CA ALA A 122 7.21 8.96 -1.21
C ALA A 122 5.97 8.71 -2.11
N GLY A 123 6.17 8.67 -3.41
CA GLY A 123 5.14 8.43 -4.43
C GLY A 123 5.53 7.31 -5.39
N SER A 124 4.60 6.94 -6.28
CA SER A 124 4.85 5.97 -7.35
C SER A 124 5.95 6.49 -8.28
N ALA A 125 6.85 5.59 -8.69
CA ALA A 125 7.92 5.94 -9.62
C ALA A 125 7.35 6.38 -10.97
N GLY A 126 7.92 7.43 -11.53
CA GLY A 126 7.64 7.86 -12.90
C GLY A 126 8.24 6.90 -13.94
N SER A 127 7.86 7.09 -15.21
CA SER A 127 8.36 6.27 -16.31
C SER A 127 9.88 6.29 -16.42
N ASP A 128 10.51 7.44 -16.17
CA ASP A 128 11.97 7.60 -16.17
C ASP A 128 12.69 6.63 -15.21
N ILE A 129 12.13 6.42 -14.02
CA ILE A 129 12.66 5.48 -13.02
C ILE A 129 12.36 4.04 -13.44
N ILE A 130 11.14 3.78 -13.89
CA ILE A 130 10.70 2.44 -14.29
C ILE A 130 11.50 1.96 -15.50
N ASP A 131 11.62 2.76 -16.54
CA ASP A 131 12.40 2.44 -17.74
C ASP A 131 13.88 2.18 -17.38
N ALA A 132 14.42 2.99 -16.46
CA ALA A 132 15.79 2.79 -15.99
C ALA A 132 15.97 1.47 -15.20
N ILE A 133 14.96 0.99 -14.49
CA ILE A 133 14.97 -0.33 -13.83
C ILE A 133 14.83 -1.43 -14.88
N GLU A 134 13.88 -1.32 -15.82
CA GLU A 134 13.66 -2.32 -16.88
C GLU A 134 14.92 -2.53 -17.75
N LEU A 135 15.59 -1.47 -18.13
CA LEU A 135 16.86 -1.54 -18.87
C LEU A 135 17.96 -2.35 -18.17
N ARG A 136 17.82 -2.60 -16.86
CA ARG A 136 18.78 -3.36 -16.04
C ARG A 136 18.35 -4.80 -15.79
N LEU A 137 17.15 -5.19 -16.19
CA LEU A 137 16.70 -6.58 -16.10
C LEU A 137 17.65 -7.49 -16.89
N HIS A 138 18.01 -8.62 -16.29
CA HIS A 138 18.87 -9.63 -16.88
C HIS A 138 20.31 -9.17 -17.27
N LYS A 139 20.74 -7.96 -16.90
CA LYS A 139 22.08 -7.44 -17.27
C LYS A 139 23.20 -7.94 -16.38
N LYS A 140 22.88 -8.33 -15.14
CA LYS A 140 23.87 -8.84 -14.18
C LYS A 140 23.40 -10.11 -13.51
N THR A 141 24.35 -10.94 -13.12
CA THR A 141 24.09 -12.08 -12.24
C THR A 141 23.53 -11.60 -10.91
N VAL A 142 22.46 -12.25 -10.45
CA VAL A 142 21.85 -11.94 -9.15
C VAL A 142 22.82 -12.25 -8.02
N LYS A 143 23.02 -11.27 -7.15
CA LYS A 143 23.75 -11.44 -5.89
C LYS A 143 22.73 -11.50 -4.77
N LYS A 144 22.74 -12.58 -4.00
CA LYS A 144 21.90 -12.72 -2.81
C LYS A 144 22.70 -13.25 -1.63
N MET A 145 22.24 -12.96 -0.42
CA MET A 145 22.74 -13.53 0.81
C MET A 145 21.62 -14.24 1.56
N LEU A 146 21.96 -15.08 2.52
CA LEU A 146 20.96 -15.72 3.37
C LEU A 146 20.27 -14.68 4.26
N PHE A 147 18.99 -14.87 4.51
CA PHE A 147 18.18 -13.92 5.30
C PHE A 147 18.72 -13.77 6.73
N ASP A 148 19.05 -14.89 7.40
CA ASP A 148 19.64 -14.87 8.74
C ASP A 148 20.98 -14.14 8.78
N GLU A 149 21.79 -14.29 7.72
CA GLU A 149 23.05 -13.59 7.59
C GLU A 149 22.83 -12.08 7.43
N ALA A 150 21.82 -11.70 6.63
CA ALA A 150 21.45 -10.30 6.42
C ALA A 150 20.98 -9.63 7.74
N LEU A 151 20.21 -10.34 8.56
CA LEU A 151 19.79 -9.91 9.89
C LEU A 151 20.98 -9.78 10.85
N LYS A 152 21.82 -10.83 10.96
CA LYS A 152 23.01 -10.83 11.83
C LYS A 152 23.95 -9.67 11.48
N LYS A 153 24.14 -9.38 10.20
CA LYS A 153 24.98 -8.28 9.71
C LYS A 153 24.27 -6.92 9.75
N LYS A 154 23.05 -6.84 10.25
CA LYS A 154 22.21 -5.62 10.28
C LYS A 154 22.09 -4.93 8.91
N LYS A 155 22.14 -5.72 7.84
CA LYS A 155 21.84 -5.27 6.47
C LYS A 155 20.34 -5.21 6.22
N VAL A 156 19.61 -6.12 6.86
CA VAL A 156 18.13 -6.10 6.98
C VAL A 156 17.79 -5.90 8.45
N ILE A 157 16.86 -5.00 8.73
CA ILE A 157 16.24 -4.81 10.04
C ILE A 157 14.72 -4.94 9.88
N ILE A 158 14.07 -5.55 10.86
CA ILE A 158 12.61 -5.72 10.87
C ILE A 158 12.03 -4.63 11.77
N GLU A 159 11.05 -3.86 11.26
CA GLU A 159 10.42 -2.76 12.00
C GLU A 159 8.90 -2.68 11.74
N ASP A 160 8.15 -2.19 12.72
CA ASP A 160 6.75 -1.81 12.57
C ASP A 160 6.62 -0.50 11.78
N ILE A 161 6.55 -0.60 10.45
CA ILE A 161 6.38 0.56 9.58
C ILE A 161 4.96 1.14 9.62
N VAL A 162 3.97 0.32 10.03
CA VAL A 162 2.56 0.72 10.10
C VAL A 162 2.34 1.75 11.19
N LYS A 163 3.03 1.62 12.32
CA LYS A 163 2.95 2.60 13.43
C LYS A 163 3.18 4.03 12.96
N VAL A 164 4.16 4.25 12.09
CA VAL A 164 4.48 5.59 11.55
C VAL A 164 3.32 6.14 10.73
N GLN A 165 2.65 5.29 9.93
CA GLN A 165 1.45 5.68 9.20
C GLN A 165 0.29 6.02 10.14
N LEU A 166 0.03 5.19 11.17
CA LEU A 166 -1.06 5.42 12.11
C LEU A 166 -0.88 6.75 12.87
N ASP A 167 0.35 7.05 13.29
CA ASP A 167 0.67 8.32 13.93
C ASP A 167 0.46 9.51 12.96
N CYS A 168 0.79 9.33 11.69
CA CYS A 168 0.53 10.31 10.66
C CYS A 168 -0.98 10.54 10.45
N VAL A 169 -1.78 9.47 10.33
CA VAL A 169 -3.25 9.56 10.18
C VAL A 169 -3.87 10.32 11.36
N LYS A 170 -3.47 10.00 12.58
CA LYS A 170 -3.97 10.68 13.80
C LYS A 170 -3.68 12.19 13.82
N LYS A 171 -2.58 12.63 13.21
CA LYS A 171 -2.26 14.07 13.07
C LYS A 171 -3.20 14.80 12.11
N TYR A 172 -3.63 14.13 11.03
CA TYR A 172 -4.53 14.72 10.05
C TYR A 172 -6.00 14.61 10.46
N ALA A 173 -6.38 13.57 11.20
CA ALA A 173 -7.74 13.38 11.68
C ALA A 173 -8.08 14.37 12.82
N ASN A 174 -9.34 14.79 12.88
CA ASN A 174 -9.85 15.56 14.02
C ASN A 174 -10.20 14.60 15.19
N MET A 175 -9.18 14.11 15.87
CA MET A 175 -9.35 13.12 16.94
C MET A 175 -10.26 13.62 18.07
N LYS A 176 -10.32 14.93 18.36
CA LYS A 176 -11.24 15.51 19.35
C LYS A 176 -12.70 15.31 18.95
N GLN A 177 -13.02 15.54 17.69
CA GLN A 177 -14.37 15.34 17.16
C GLN A 177 -14.72 13.84 17.11
N LEU A 178 -13.79 12.99 16.65
CA LEU A 178 -13.97 11.55 16.59
C LEU A 178 -14.19 10.93 17.97
N LYS A 179 -13.48 11.42 19.02
CA LYS A 179 -13.68 10.96 20.39
C LYS A 179 -15.11 11.12 20.89
N ASN A 180 -15.78 12.19 20.48
CA ASN A 180 -17.15 12.49 20.89
C ASN A 180 -18.21 11.90 19.95
N SER A 181 -17.80 11.30 18.84
CA SER A 181 -18.69 10.69 17.86
C SER A 181 -19.18 9.33 18.37
N LYS A 182 -20.46 9.03 18.14
CA LYS A 182 -21.10 7.75 18.51
C LYS A 182 -21.42 6.91 17.25
N LEU A 183 -20.73 7.16 16.15
CA LEU A 183 -20.96 6.44 14.89
C LEU A 183 -20.76 4.94 15.06
N LYS A 184 -21.59 4.19 14.35
CA LYS A 184 -21.43 2.74 14.15
C LYS A 184 -20.98 2.50 12.71
N VAL A 185 -19.75 1.98 12.54
CA VAL A 185 -19.11 1.84 11.24
C VAL A 185 -18.92 0.36 10.92
N LEU A 186 -19.31 -0.06 9.72
CA LEU A 186 -19.03 -1.38 9.19
C LEU A 186 -17.83 -1.30 8.24
N VAL A 187 -16.76 -2.03 8.57
CA VAL A 187 -15.50 -2.01 7.83
C VAL A 187 -15.34 -3.31 7.04
N ASP A 188 -15.27 -3.23 5.72
CA ASP A 188 -14.87 -4.34 4.85
C ASP A 188 -13.37 -4.20 4.52
N SER A 189 -12.54 -5.01 5.13
CA SER A 189 -11.10 -5.05 4.86
C SER A 189 -10.77 -5.71 3.52
N MET A 190 -11.73 -6.39 2.88
CA MET A 190 -11.53 -7.23 1.69
C MET A 190 -10.35 -8.20 1.85
N ASN A 191 -10.13 -8.73 3.08
CA ASN A 191 -8.96 -9.54 3.49
C ASN A 191 -7.60 -8.85 3.26
N GLY A 192 -7.62 -7.55 2.93
CA GLY A 192 -6.43 -6.72 2.69
C GLY A 192 -5.84 -6.13 3.96
N THR A 193 -4.95 -5.17 3.78
CA THR A 193 -4.17 -4.57 4.88
C THR A 193 -4.89 -3.42 5.60
N GLY A 194 -5.86 -2.74 4.97
CA GLY A 194 -6.40 -1.48 5.48
C GLY A 194 -7.29 -1.61 6.71
N GLY A 195 -8.27 -2.50 6.67
CA GLY A 195 -9.28 -2.65 7.72
C GLY A 195 -8.72 -3.03 9.08
N ARG A 196 -7.58 -3.73 9.12
CA ARG A 196 -6.92 -4.23 10.33
C ARG A 196 -6.51 -3.18 11.34
N TYR A 197 -6.36 -1.94 10.89
CA TYR A 197 -5.75 -0.89 11.70
C TYR A 197 -6.73 0.17 12.20
N PHE A 198 -8.02 0.08 11.85
CA PHE A 198 -9.02 1.03 12.32
C PHE A 198 -9.14 1.04 13.85
N ASP A 199 -9.08 -0.11 14.51
CA ASP A 199 -9.09 -0.19 15.98
C ASP A 199 -7.97 0.61 16.62
N GLN A 200 -6.76 0.57 16.03
CA GLN A 200 -5.60 1.28 16.56
C GLN A 200 -5.72 2.80 16.35
N ILE A 201 -6.37 3.23 15.26
CA ILE A 201 -6.62 4.66 15.00
C ILE A 201 -7.68 5.18 15.94
N LEU A 202 -8.77 4.41 16.14
CA LEU A 202 -9.99 4.85 16.82
C LEU A 202 -10.09 4.35 18.27
N LYS A 203 -9.05 3.73 18.83
CA LYS A 203 -9.02 3.08 20.15
C LYS A 203 -9.59 3.94 21.29
N ASN A 204 -9.40 5.25 21.24
CA ASN A 204 -9.83 6.17 22.31
C ASN A 204 -11.03 7.02 21.86
N THR A 205 -11.89 6.48 21.02
CA THR A 205 -13.13 7.12 20.54
C THR A 205 -14.35 6.33 20.99
N ASN A 206 -15.54 6.93 20.86
CA ASN A 206 -16.82 6.26 21.10
C ASN A 206 -17.40 5.61 19.84
N ILE A 207 -16.62 5.57 18.75
CA ILE A 207 -17.02 4.93 17.48
C ILE A 207 -17.01 3.42 17.68
N LYS A 208 -18.10 2.77 17.26
CA LYS A 208 -18.22 1.32 17.26
C LYS A 208 -17.85 0.78 15.89
N LEU A 209 -16.96 -0.21 15.86
CA LEU A 209 -16.50 -0.86 14.64
C LEU A 209 -16.98 -2.30 14.60
N ASP A 210 -17.64 -2.67 13.53
CA ASP A 210 -17.87 -4.07 13.16
C ASP A 210 -17.11 -4.36 11.85
N TYR A 211 -16.66 -5.60 11.69
CA TYR A 211 -15.75 -5.96 10.60
C TYR A 211 -16.29 -7.06 9.72
N MET A 212 -15.95 -6.97 8.44
CA MET A 212 -16.11 -8.01 7.43
C MET A 212 -14.75 -8.30 6.80
N TYR A 213 -14.48 -9.58 6.51
CA TYR A 213 -13.32 -10.02 5.74
C TYR A 213 -11.98 -9.44 6.23
N VAL A 214 -11.75 -9.55 7.55
CA VAL A 214 -10.53 -9.07 8.23
C VAL A 214 -9.54 -10.21 8.50
N ASP A 215 -9.97 -11.45 8.29
CA ASP A 215 -9.17 -12.66 8.45
C ASP A 215 -8.01 -12.75 7.46
N ASP A 216 -6.99 -13.54 7.82
CA ASP A 216 -5.85 -13.83 6.95
C ASP A 216 -6.24 -14.86 5.89
N ASN A 217 -6.78 -14.38 4.79
CA ASN A 217 -7.18 -15.20 3.66
C ASN A 217 -6.53 -14.68 2.36
N PRO A 218 -5.39 -15.24 1.94
CA PRO A 218 -4.69 -14.79 0.74
C PRO A 218 -5.45 -15.08 -0.55
N TRP A 219 -6.53 -15.89 -0.48
CA TRP A 219 -7.45 -16.15 -1.58
C TRP A 219 -8.59 -15.12 -1.68
N PHE A 220 -8.69 -14.17 -0.72
CA PHE A 220 -9.72 -13.13 -0.68
C PHE A 220 -11.15 -13.65 -0.86
N HIS A 221 -11.44 -14.86 -0.33
CA HIS A 221 -12.69 -15.59 -0.57
C HIS A 221 -13.07 -15.73 -2.06
N GLY A 222 -12.07 -15.84 -2.95
CA GLY A 222 -12.25 -16.03 -4.38
C GLY A 222 -12.64 -14.74 -5.15
N ARG A 223 -12.66 -13.58 -4.50
CA ARG A 223 -12.99 -12.29 -5.14
C ARG A 223 -11.74 -11.40 -5.27
N ALA A 224 -11.74 -10.50 -6.25
CA ALA A 224 -10.72 -9.46 -6.30
C ALA A 224 -10.95 -8.45 -5.16
N PRO A 225 -9.88 -8.04 -4.41
CA PRO A 225 -10.01 -7.06 -3.35
C PRO A 225 -10.09 -5.63 -3.92
N GLU A 226 -11.11 -5.36 -4.72
CA GLU A 226 -11.38 -4.10 -5.39
C GLU A 226 -12.66 -3.48 -4.86
N PRO A 227 -12.61 -2.30 -4.20
CA PRO A 227 -13.78 -1.70 -3.55
C PRO A 227 -14.67 -0.95 -4.56
N ASN A 228 -15.14 -1.66 -5.58
CA ASN A 228 -16.15 -1.19 -6.52
C ASN A 228 -17.52 -1.80 -6.19
N GLU A 229 -18.61 -1.22 -6.73
CA GLU A 229 -19.99 -1.60 -6.41
C GLU A 229 -20.25 -3.10 -6.59
N LYS A 230 -19.66 -3.73 -7.61
CA LYS A 230 -19.78 -5.17 -7.88
C LYS A 230 -19.27 -6.02 -6.71
N HIS A 231 -18.19 -5.62 -6.06
CA HIS A 231 -17.57 -6.36 -4.98
C HIS A 231 -18.04 -5.92 -3.57
N LEU A 232 -18.85 -4.84 -3.47
CA LEU A 232 -19.35 -4.29 -2.22
C LEU A 232 -20.75 -4.77 -1.85
N THR A 233 -21.33 -5.73 -2.57
CA THR A 233 -22.71 -6.19 -2.37
C THR A 233 -22.99 -6.66 -0.94
N GLU A 234 -22.06 -7.34 -0.30
CA GLU A 234 -22.19 -7.78 1.09
C GLU A 234 -22.11 -6.61 2.07
N LEU A 235 -21.21 -5.65 1.85
CA LEU A 235 -21.14 -4.43 2.65
C LEU A 235 -22.46 -3.63 2.53
N MET A 236 -22.95 -3.44 1.30
CA MET A 236 -24.23 -2.75 1.03
C MET A 236 -25.42 -3.43 1.74
N ARG A 237 -25.45 -4.77 1.72
CA ARG A 237 -26.47 -5.55 2.46
C ARG A 237 -26.31 -5.41 3.97
N GLY A 238 -25.08 -5.46 4.47
CA GLY A 238 -24.76 -5.26 5.88
C GLY A 238 -25.24 -3.91 6.39
N MET A 239 -25.00 -2.84 5.62
CA MET A 239 -25.49 -1.49 5.92
C MET A 239 -27.01 -1.45 6.07
N LYS A 240 -27.75 -2.00 5.11
CA LYS A 240 -29.23 -2.02 5.13
C LYS A 240 -29.80 -2.80 6.32
N ARG A 241 -29.13 -3.87 6.78
CA ARG A 241 -29.62 -4.74 7.88
C ARG A 241 -29.19 -4.28 9.26
N GLY A 242 -28.00 -3.70 9.37
CA GLY A 242 -27.30 -3.56 10.64
C GLY A 242 -27.40 -2.22 11.35
N LYS A 243 -28.16 -1.24 10.84
CA LYS A 243 -28.25 0.11 11.41
C LYS A 243 -26.87 0.75 11.65
N TYR A 244 -26.04 0.73 10.63
CA TYR A 244 -24.74 1.43 10.60
C TYR A 244 -24.90 2.83 10.02
N ASP A 245 -24.07 3.75 10.50
CA ASP A 245 -24.03 5.12 10.00
C ASP A 245 -23.11 5.26 8.78
N LEU A 246 -22.12 4.38 8.65
CA LEU A 246 -21.12 4.43 7.60
C LEU A 246 -20.56 3.04 7.30
N GLY A 247 -20.47 2.70 6.02
CA GLY A 247 -19.71 1.57 5.51
C GLY A 247 -18.39 2.03 4.89
N VAL A 248 -17.31 1.33 5.16
CA VAL A 248 -15.98 1.65 4.63
C VAL A 248 -15.35 0.38 4.07
N ALA A 249 -14.82 0.44 2.84
CA ALA A 249 -14.03 -0.65 2.27
C ALA A 249 -12.69 -0.15 1.75
N THR A 250 -11.64 -0.98 1.86
CA THR A 250 -10.32 -0.69 1.29
C THR A 250 -9.90 -1.83 0.35
N ASP A 251 -9.09 -1.51 -0.66
CA ASP A 251 -8.50 -2.56 -1.50
C ASP A 251 -7.38 -3.35 -0.78
N GLY A 252 -6.79 -4.32 -1.48
CA GLY A 252 -5.83 -5.26 -0.90
C GLY A 252 -4.63 -4.60 -0.21
N ASP A 253 -4.08 -3.53 -0.76
CA ASP A 253 -2.96 -2.77 -0.20
C ASP A 253 -3.35 -1.40 0.35
N ALA A 254 -4.66 -1.14 0.48
CA ALA A 254 -5.27 0.01 1.11
C ALA A 254 -4.80 1.37 0.60
N ASP A 255 -4.53 1.47 -0.70
CA ASP A 255 -4.32 2.75 -1.37
C ASP A 255 -5.59 3.29 -2.04
N ARG A 256 -6.70 2.49 -2.02
CA ARG A 256 -8.04 2.86 -2.47
C ARG A 256 -9.08 2.70 -1.37
N LEU A 257 -10.13 3.51 -1.47
CA LEU A 257 -11.21 3.58 -0.48
C LEU A 257 -12.57 3.66 -1.19
N ALA A 258 -13.55 2.94 -0.68
CA ALA A 258 -14.96 3.16 -0.98
C ALA A 258 -15.76 3.44 0.29
N ILE A 259 -16.79 4.25 0.16
CA ILE A 259 -17.72 4.60 1.23
C ILE A 259 -19.12 4.17 0.82
N VAL A 260 -19.88 3.62 1.79
CA VAL A 260 -21.28 3.26 1.64
C VAL A 260 -22.07 4.03 2.69
N ASP A 261 -23.15 4.68 2.28
CA ASP A 261 -24.04 5.45 3.17
C ASP A 261 -24.92 4.52 4.04
N GLU A 262 -25.69 5.13 4.96
CA GLU A 262 -26.61 4.42 5.88
C GLU A 262 -27.76 3.70 5.15
N LYS A 263 -28.00 4.05 3.88
CA LYS A 263 -29.01 3.41 3.02
C LYS A 263 -28.45 2.28 2.17
N GLY A 264 -27.12 2.05 2.26
CA GLY A 264 -26.42 1.05 1.47
C GLY A 264 -26.10 1.49 0.04
N ASN A 265 -26.01 2.80 -0.23
CA ASN A 265 -25.59 3.32 -1.52
C ASN A 265 -24.08 3.60 -1.51
N VAL A 266 -23.39 3.21 -2.57
CA VAL A 266 -21.95 3.49 -2.74
C VAL A 266 -21.75 4.94 -3.16
N LEU A 267 -20.92 5.69 -2.43
CA LEU A 267 -20.47 7.00 -2.85
C LEU A 267 -19.38 6.85 -3.90
N SER A 268 -19.57 7.46 -5.08
CA SER A 268 -18.49 7.48 -6.08
C SER A 268 -17.26 8.21 -5.55
N GLY A 269 -16.07 7.79 -5.99
CA GLY A 269 -14.81 8.44 -5.61
C GLY A 269 -14.81 9.94 -5.91
N HIS A 270 -15.45 10.37 -6.99
CA HIS A 270 -15.61 11.79 -7.35
C HIS A 270 -16.44 12.56 -6.32
N LYS A 271 -17.58 12.02 -5.88
CA LYS A 271 -18.40 12.64 -4.83
C LYS A 271 -17.63 12.70 -3.51
N LEU A 272 -16.95 11.60 -3.14
CA LEU A 272 -16.15 11.56 -1.91
C LEU A 272 -15.03 12.60 -1.94
N MET A 273 -14.29 12.71 -3.05
CA MET A 273 -13.23 13.71 -3.21
C MET A 273 -13.77 15.14 -3.09
N THR A 274 -14.91 15.42 -3.70
CA THR A 274 -15.59 16.73 -3.60
C THR A 274 -16.02 17.03 -2.16
N LEU A 275 -16.61 16.07 -1.45
CA LEU A 275 -17.02 16.23 -0.04
C LEU A 275 -15.81 16.50 0.87
N LEU A 276 -14.70 15.76 0.67
CA LEU A 276 -13.46 15.99 1.40
C LEU A 276 -12.88 17.37 1.10
N LEU A 277 -12.91 17.82 -0.15
CA LEU A 277 -12.45 19.17 -0.52
C LEU A 277 -13.29 20.25 0.16
N VAL A 278 -14.62 20.13 0.15
CA VAL A 278 -15.52 21.06 0.88
C VAL A 278 -15.18 21.05 2.38
N HIS A 279 -14.96 19.87 2.97
CA HIS A 279 -14.55 19.77 4.36
C HIS A 279 -13.23 20.50 4.63
N PHE A 280 -12.20 20.28 3.82
CA PHE A 280 -10.90 20.93 3.99
C PHE A 280 -10.99 22.44 3.84
N LEU A 281 -11.72 22.95 2.85
CA LEU A 281 -11.83 24.38 2.61
C LEU A 281 -12.73 25.09 3.64
N ARG A 282 -13.94 24.57 3.88
CA ARG A 282 -14.94 25.22 4.72
C ARG A 282 -14.75 24.94 6.22
N HIS A 283 -14.48 23.70 6.60
CA HIS A 283 -14.43 23.31 8.01
C HIS A 283 -13.01 23.34 8.58
N ARG A 284 -12.00 22.94 7.80
CA ARG A 284 -10.61 22.98 8.20
C ARG A 284 -9.90 24.28 7.81
N LYS A 285 -10.53 25.09 6.96
CA LYS A 285 -10.01 26.38 6.45
C LYS A 285 -8.60 26.27 5.86
N LEU A 286 -8.29 25.12 5.24
CA LEU A 286 -7.03 24.93 4.55
C LEU A 286 -7.00 25.80 3.30
N LYS A 287 -5.82 26.35 2.99
CA LYS A 287 -5.56 27.12 1.78
C LYS A 287 -4.59 26.36 0.90
N GLY A 288 -4.71 26.48 -0.42
CA GLY A 288 -3.82 25.85 -1.39
C GLY A 288 -4.53 25.51 -2.69
N GLY A 289 -3.77 25.02 -3.66
CA GLY A 289 -4.30 24.49 -4.91
C GLY A 289 -4.77 23.05 -4.76
N VAL A 290 -5.65 22.64 -5.68
CA VAL A 290 -6.11 21.24 -5.82
C VAL A 290 -5.48 20.66 -7.07
N VAL A 291 -4.90 19.47 -6.92
CA VAL A 291 -4.35 18.70 -8.04
C VAL A 291 -5.21 17.46 -8.24
N GLN A 292 -5.71 17.28 -9.45
CA GLN A 292 -6.41 16.06 -9.84
C GLN A 292 -5.86 15.53 -11.16
N THR A 293 -6.06 14.22 -11.38
CA THR A 293 -5.70 13.59 -12.65
C THR A 293 -6.72 13.91 -13.73
N ILE A 294 -6.43 13.54 -14.99
CA ILE A 294 -7.36 13.69 -16.11
C ILE A 294 -8.70 12.94 -15.87
N CYS A 295 -8.68 11.89 -15.06
CA CYS A 295 -9.88 11.14 -14.65
C CYS A 295 -10.60 11.81 -13.46
N GLY A 296 -10.28 13.06 -13.13
CA GLY A 296 -10.93 13.81 -12.07
C GLY A 296 -12.37 14.21 -12.40
N THR A 297 -12.93 15.08 -11.60
CA THR A 297 -14.34 15.50 -11.74
C THR A 297 -14.47 17.00 -11.96
N GLY A 298 -15.40 17.40 -12.85
CA GLY A 298 -15.81 18.79 -13.02
C GLY A 298 -16.53 19.40 -11.80
N LEU A 299 -16.82 18.61 -10.75
CA LEU A 299 -17.39 19.13 -9.51
C LEU A 299 -16.40 19.96 -8.68
N ILE A 300 -15.13 19.99 -9.06
CA ILE A 300 -14.03 20.67 -8.33
C ILE A 300 -13.61 21.96 -9.03
N THR A 301 -14.06 22.20 -10.25
CA THR A 301 -13.77 23.42 -11.03
C THR A 301 -14.57 24.63 -10.57
#